data_47c8841e86307b35147d9c447947fff3
#
_entry.id   47c8841e86307b35147d9c447947fff3
#
_cell.length_a   1.000
_cell.length_b   1.000
_cell.length_c   1.000
_cell.angle_alpha   90.00
_cell.angle_beta   90.00
_cell.angle_gamma   90.00
#
_symmetry.space_group_name_H-M   'P 1'
#
loop_
_entity.id
_entity.type
_entity.pdbx_description
1 polymer ?
#
loop_
_entity_poly.entity_id
_entity_poly.type
_entity_poly.pdbx_seq_one_letter_code
_entity_poly.pdbx_strand_id
1 'polypeptide(L)'
;DTRISFAGNRPRSAVFSRPGSSNMIKASATVIANAVLLIVYFGAAKFGLSFFALIHPSASAVWLPTGIAMAALLLGGFRLLPAVFVGAFLANVTTADTPIASSLGVALGNTLEAALAVSLVERFAAGRDAFASPAGILKFIVLAGFLSTTVSATIGVISLTFGGPPTDADPSAVWLTW
;
A
#
# COMPACT_ATOMS: atom_id res chain seq x y z
N ASP A 1 -39.33 64.30 22.15
CA ASP A 1 -39.54 63.35 21.04
C ASP A 1 -38.58 62.18 21.17
N THR A 2 -39.06 61.16 21.84
CA THR A 2 -38.23 59.94 22.13
C THR A 2 -38.60 58.89 21.10
N ARG A 3 -37.72 58.68 20.11
CA ARG A 3 -37.88 57.54 19.14
C ARG A 3 -37.25 56.33 19.73
N ILE A 4 -38.05 55.35 20.12
CA ILE A 4 -37.63 53.99 20.48
C ILE A 4 -37.45 53.22 19.19
N SER A 5 -36.17 52.84 18.87
CA SER A 5 -35.84 51.99 17.74
C SER A 5 -35.95 50.54 18.18
N PHE A 6 -36.94 49.78 17.67
CA PHE A 6 -37.03 48.35 17.83
C PHE A 6 -36.08 47.67 16.82
N ALA A 7 -34.89 47.29 17.26
CA ALA A 7 -34.02 46.39 16.51
C ALA A 7 -34.59 44.99 16.58
N GLY A 8 -35.23 44.54 15.47
CA GLY A 8 -35.75 43.19 15.32
C GLY A 8 -34.64 42.18 15.34
N ASN A 9 -34.55 41.41 16.42
CA ASN A 9 -33.67 40.25 16.56
C ASN A 9 -34.23 39.11 15.70
N ARG A 10 -33.73 38.94 14.46
CA ARG A 10 -34.03 37.75 13.65
C ARG A 10 -33.30 36.58 14.24
N PRO A 11 -33.99 35.49 14.58
CA PRO A 11 -33.28 34.27 14.99
C PRO A 11 -32.43 33.77 13.82
N ARG A 12 -31.12 33.70 14.02
CA ARG A 12 -30.22 32.94 13.11
C ARG A 12 -30.69 31.50 13.13
N SER A 13 -31.25 31.06 12.01
CA SER A 13 -31.54 29.66 11.77
C SER A 13 -30.22 28.92 11.84
N ALA A 14 -29.98 28.27 12.99
CA ALA A 14 -28.88 27.34 13.15
C ALA A 14 -29.09 26.21 12.11
N VAL A 15 -28.28 26.26 11.07
CA VAL A 15 -28.18 25.12 10.13
C VAL A 15 -27.62 23.97 10.93
N PHE A 16 -28.50 23.11 11.39
CA PHE A 16 -28.18 21.88 12.11
C PHE A 16 -27.58 20.91 11.09
N SER A 17 -26.28 21.06 10.82
CA SER A 17 -25.51 20.08 10.05
C SER A 17 -25.53 18.77 10.84
N ARG A 18 -26.22 17.76 10.32
CA ARG A 18 -26.26 16.42 10.91
C ARG A 18 -24.83 15.86 10.96
N PRO A 19 -24.23 15.63 12.15
CA PRO A 19 -22.82 15.18 12.27
C PRO A 19 -22.55 13.80 11.65
N GLY A 20 -23.58 13.05 11.28
CA GLY A 20 -23.45 11.70 10.74
C GLY A 20 -23.15 11.61 9.24
N SER A 21 -23.58 12.57 8.43
CA SER A 21 -23.49 12.47 6.97
C SER A 21 -22.04 12.58 6.45
N SER A 22 -21.23 13.47 7.00
CA SER A 22 -19.83 13.65 6.57
C SER A 22 -18.95 12.45 6.93
N ASN A 23 -19.20 11.78 8.05
CA ASN A 23 -18.44 10.61 8.46
C ASN A 23 -18.80 9.38 7.60
N MET A 24 -20.07 9.23 7.25
CA MET A 24 -20.52 8.16 6.34
C MET A 24 -19.92 8.32 4.94
N ILE A 25 -19.90 9.52 4.39
CA ILE A 25 -19.29 9.79 3.07
C ILE A 25 -17.79 9.48 3.08
N LYS A 26 -17.06 9.89 4.13
CA LYS A 26 -15.62 9.57 4.26
C LYS A 26 -15.37 8.06 4.41
N ALA A 27 -16.21 7.36 5.16
CA ALA A 27 -16.10 5.91 5.30
C ALA A 27 -16.35 5.21 3.97
N SER A 28 -17.41 5.57 3.24
CA SER A 28 -17.71 5.01 1.92
C SER A 28 -16.59 5.27 0.91
N ALA A 29 -16.03 6.48 0.89
CA ALA A 29 -14.90 6.81 0.02
C ALA A 29 -13.65 5.96 0.33
N THR A 30 -13.39 5.68 1.62
CA THR A 30 -12.27 4.81 2.03
C THR A 30 -12.50 3.36 1.59
N VAL A 31 -13.71 2.85 1.74
CA VAL A 31 -14.06 1.48 1.28
C VAL A 31 -13.88 1.36 -0.23
N ILE A 32 -14.40 2.31 -1.00
CA ILE A 32 -14.25 2.33 -2.46
C ILE A 32 -12.76 2.39 -2.84
N ALA A 33 -11.97 3.26 -2.19
CA ALA A 33 -10.54 3.38 -2.47
C ALA A 33 -9.78 2.07 -2.18
N ASN A 34 -10.10 1.37 -1.08
CA ASN A 34 -9.54 0.05 -0.79
C ASN A 34 -9.95 -0.99 -1.85
N ALA A 35 -11.21 -1.01 -2.28
CA ALA A 35 -11.68 -1.95 -3.30
C ALA A 35 -10.98 -1.72 -4.66
N VAL A 36 -10.85 -0.46 -5.08
CA VAL A 36 -10.13 -0.10 -6.32
C VAL A 36 -8.66 -0.48 -6.22
N LEU A 37 -8.00 -0.11 -5.11
CA LEU A 37 -6.58 -0.45 -4.90
C LEU A 37 -6.35 -1.96 -4.90
N LEU A 38 -7.22 -2.72 -4.24
CA LEU A 38 -7.14 -4.18 -4.22
C LEU A 38 -7.19 -4.77 -5.63
N ILE A 39 -8.14 -4.34 -6.46
CA ILE A 39 -8.28 -4.83 -7.84
C ILE A 39 -7.04 -4.48 -8.67
N VAL A 40 -6.58 -3.24 -8.60
CA VAL A 40 -5.42 -2.77 -9.36
C VAL A 40 -4.14 -3.46 -8.88
N TYR A 41 -3.95 -3.58 -7.56
CA TYR A 41 -2.81 -4.26 -6.96
C TYR A 41 -2.77 -5.74 -7.38
N PHE A 42 -3.90 -6.46 -7.22
CA PHE A 42 -4.01 -7.86 -7.61
C PHE A 42 -3.73 -8.07 -9.10
N GLY A 43 -4.33 -7.27 -9.98
CA GLY A 43 -4.09 -7.34 -11.42
C GLY A 43 -2.63 -7.10 -11.79
N ALA A 44 -2.00 -6.07 -11.21
CA ALA A 44 -0.59 -5.78 -11.42
C ALA A 44 0.33 -6.88 -10.86
N ALA A 45 -0.03 -7.48 -9.73
CA ALA A 45 0.70 -8.61 -9.15
C ALA A 45 0.64 -9.85 -10.05
N LYS A 46 -0.55 -10.22 -10.52
CA LYS A 46 -0.72 -11.36 -11.45
C LYS A 46 0.02 -11.14 -12.75
N PHE A 47 -0.02 -9.91 -13.28
CA PHE A 47 0.77 -9.54 -14.45
C PHE A 47 2.28 -9.70 -14.18
N GLY A 48 2.79 -9.14 -13.08
CA GLY A 48 4.20 -9.26 -12.71
C GLY A 48 4.64 -10.72 -12.55
N LEU A 49 3.89 -11.53 -11.84
CA LEU A 49 4.19 -12.95 -11.65
C LEU A 49 4.11 -13.76 -12.96
N SER A 50 3.20 -13.40 -13.87
CA SER A 50 3.09 -14.12 -15.15
C SER A 50 4.22 -13.84 -16.13
N PHE A 51 4.81 -12.64 -16.08
CA PHE A 51 5.81 -12.23 -17.08
C PHE A 51 7.24 -12.12 -16.52
N PHE A 52 7.42 -11.91 -15.22
CA PHE A 52 8.72 -11.61 -14.62
C PHE A 52 9.13 -12.55 -13.48
N ALA A 53 8.38 -13.63 -13.21
CA ALA A 53 8.75 -14.66 -12.25
C ALA A 53 9.73 -15.66 -12.93
N LEU A 54 11.04 -15.35 -12.87
CA LEU A 54 12.06 -16.10 -13.62
C LEU A 54 12.64 -17.28 -12.83
N ILE A 55 12.70 -17.20 -11.50
CA ILE A 55 13.37 -18.16 -10.62
C ILE A 55 12.36 -18.90 -9.75
N HIS A 56 11.36 -18.21 -9.21
CA HIS A 56 10.32 -18.80 -8.36
C HIS A 56 8.95 -18.22 -8.72
N PRO A 57 7.89 -19.05 -8.82
CA PRO A 57 6.56 -18.59 -9.25
C PRO A 57 5.96 -17.44 -8.41
N SER A 58 6.38 -17.33 -7.14
CA SER A 58 5.91 -16.30 -6.21
C SER A 58 6.91 -15.15 -6.03
N ALA A 59 7.99 -15.09 -6.81
CA ALA A 59 8.99 -14.02 -6.76
C ALA A 59 9.23 -13.44 -8.16
N SER A 60 9.15 -12.13 -8.30
CA SER A 60 9.25 -11.42 -9.57
C SER A 60 10.32 -10.33 -9.51
N ALA A 61 11.20 -10.31 -10.53
CA ALA A 61 12.23 -9.29 -10.67
C ALA A 61 11.71 -7.88 -10.89
N VAL A 62 10.47 -7.74 -11.36
CA VAL A 62 9.78 -6.45 -11.51
C VAL A 62 8.45 -6.51 -10.77
N TRP A 63 8.40 -5.89 -9.60
CA TRP A 63 7.23 -5.92 -8.75
C TRP A 63 6.43 -4.60 -8.84
N LEU A 64 5.59 -4.50 -9.86
CA LEU A 64 4.73 -3.32 -10.10
C LEU A 64 3.83 -2.95 -8.92
N PRO A 65 3.27 -3.92 -8.14
CA PRO A 65 2.38 -3.61 -7.03
C PRO A 65 3.00 -2.71 -5.96
N THR A 66 4.32 -2.79 -5.69
CA THR A 66 4.98 -1.90 -4.71
C THR A 66 4.84 -0.43 -5.09
N GLY A 67 5.09 -0.08 -6.36
CA GLY A 67 4.93 1.30 -6.83
C GLY A 67 3.48 1.80 -6.71
N ILE A 68 2.51 0.94 -7.06
CA ILE A 68 1.08 1.24 -6.92
C ILE A 68 0.69 1.43 -5.45
N ALA A 69 1.13 0.52 -4.57
CA ALA A 69 0.88 0.62 -3.13
C ALA A 69 1.47 1.90 -2.54
N MET A 70 2.73 2.21 -2.85
CA MET A 70 3.39 3.42 -2.38
C MET A 70 2.67 4.69 -2.83
N ALA A 71 2.31 4.78 -4.13
CA ALA A 71 1.55 5.92 -4.64
C ALA A 71 0.21 6.07 -3.94
N ALA A 72 -0.53 4.96 -3.77
CA ALA A 72 -1.80 4.95 -3.08
C ALA A 72 -1.67 5.38 -1.60
N LEU A 73 -0.65 4.88 -0.89
CA LEU A 73 -0.42 5.23 0.52
C LEU A 73 0.05 6.68 0.69
N LEU A 74 0.92 7.19 -0.17
CA LEU A 74 1.33 8.59 -0.17
C LEU A 74 0.16 9.54 -0.43
N LEU A 75 -0.79 9.15 -1.28
CA LEU A 75 -1.96 9.97 -1.61
C LEU A 75 -3.14 9.78 -0.64
N GLY A 76 -3.38 8.55 -0.24
CA GLY A 76 -4.56 8.15 0.54
C GLY A 76 -4.29 7.84 2.01
N GLY A 77 -3.01 7.69 2.39
CA GLY A 77 -2.59 7.35 3.76
C GLY A 77 -2.71 5.86 4.09
N PHE A 78 -2.24 5.51 5.27
CA PHE A 78 -2.14 4.11 5.77
C PHE A 78 -3.47 3.35 5.89
N ARG A 79 -4.60 4.05 5.81
CA ARG A 79 -5.94 3.42 5.75
C ARG A 79 -6.15 2.52 4.53
N LEU A 80 -5.24 2.55 3.56
CA LEU A 80 -5.25 1.70 2.37
C LEU A 80 -4.39 0.43 2.51
N LEU A 81 -3.66 0.25 3.62
CA LEU A 81 -2.86 -0.96 3.88
C LEU A 81 -3.67 -2.26 3.81
N PRO A 82 -4.94 -2.34 4.29
CA PRO A 82 -5.72 -3.56 4.16
C PRO A 82 -5.87 -4.04 2.71
N ALA A 83 -6.02 -3.12 1.75
CA ALA A 83 -6.10 -3.47 0.34
C ALA A 83 -4.79 -4.04 -0.20
N VAL A 84 -3.64 -3.50 0.23
CA VAL A 84 -2.31 -4.00 -0.12
C VAL A 84 -2.14 -5.43 0.41
N PHE A 85 -2.44 -5.65 1.69
CA PHE A 85 -2.33 -6.97 2.32
C PHE A 85 -3.20 -8.01 1.62
N VAL A 86 -4.50 -7.73 1.45
CA VAL A 86 -5.43 -8.66 0.82
C VAL A 86 -5.06 -8.89 -0.64
N GLY A 87 -4.67 -7.84 -1.38
CA GLY A 87 -4.23 -7.96 -2.77
C GLY A 87 -2.98 -8.83 -2.92
N ALA A 88 -1.98 -8.64 -2.07
CA ALA A 88 -0.77 -9.45 -2.05
C ALA A 88 -1.06 -10.91 -1.65
N PHE A 89 -1.90 -11.12 -0.64
CA PHE A 89 -2.33 -12.45 -0.22
C PHE A 89 -3.04 -13.20 -1.37
N LEU A 90 -4.05 -12.58 -1.98
CA LEU A 90 -4.79 -13.17 -3.09
C LEU A 90 -3.88 -13.46 -4.29
N ALA A 91 -2.96 -12.57 -4.61
CA ALA A 91 -2.01 -12.78 -5.69
C ALA A 91 -1.18 -14.05 -5.47
N ASN A 92 -0.67 -14.26 -4.25
CA ASN A 92 0.17 -15.41 -3.94
C ASN A 92 -0.62 -16.69 -3.77
N VAL A 93 -1.72 -16.71 -3.02
CA VAL A 93 -2.53 -17.92 -2.79
C VAL A 93 -3.18 -18.46 -4.07
N THR A 94 -3.36 -17.61 -5.08
CA THR A 94 -3.85 -18.00 -6.41
C THR A 94 -2.73 -18.26 -7.43
N THR A 95 -1.46 -18.28 -7.00
CA THR A 95 -0.30 -18.58 -7.85
C THR A 95 0.22 -19.97 -7.50
N ALA A 96 0.32 -20.82 -8.52
CA ALA A 96 0.86 -22.17 -8.55
C ALA A 96 1.20 -22.78 -7.17
N ASP A 97 0.25 -23.48 -6.56
CA ASP A 97 0.42 -24.30 -5.35
C ASP A 97 1.06 -23.63 -4.13
N THR A 98 1.03 -22.28 -4.06
CA THR A 98 1.58 -21.57 -2.91
C THR A 98 0.70 -21.77 -1.69
N PRO A 99 1.20 -22.38 -0.60
CA PRO A 99 0.42 -22.62 0.61
C PRO A 99 -0.08 -21.32 1.26
N ILE A 100 -1.20 -21.42 1.97
CA ILE A 100 -1.80 -20.27 2.68
C ILE A 100 -0.79 -19.60 3.63
N ALA A 101 0.00 -20.39 4.36
CA ALA A 101 0.99 -19.88 5.31
C ALA A 101 2.05 -19.01 4.62
N SER A 102 2.62 -19.48 3.51
CA SER A 102 3.58 -18.70 2.72
C SER A 102 2.95 -17.47 2.11
N SER A 103 1.72 -17.60 1.58
CA SER A 103 0.97 -16.47 1.01
C SER A 103 0.71 -15.37 2.04
N LEU A 104 0.40 -15.72 3.30
CA LEU A 104 0.25 -14.78 4.41
C LEU A 104 1.57 -14.08 4.74
N GLY A 105 2.67 -14.84 4.80
CA GLY A 105 3.99 -14.30 5.08
C GLY A 105 4.46 -13.33 3.99
N VAL A 106 4.32 -13.71 2.71
CA VAL A 106 4.65 -12.83 1.57
C VAL A 106 3.77 -11.58 1.58
N ALA A 107 2.47 -11.71 1.86
CA ALA A 107 1.56 -10.58 1.95
C ALA A 107 1.96 -9.62 3.09
N LEU A 108 2.38 -10.16 4.23
CA LEU A 108 2.91 -9.37 5.35
C LEU A 108 4.18 -8.62 4.93
N GLY A 109 5.12 -9.30 4.27
CA GLY A 109 6.34 -8.69 3.74
C GLY A 109 6.06 -7.50 2.83
N ASN A 110 5.21 -7.69 1.81
CA ASN A 110 4.83 -6.65 0.86
C ASN A 110 4.09 -5.48 1.53
N THR A 111 3.27 -5.76 2.55
CA THR A 111 2.55 -4.72 3.29
C THR A 111 3.50 -3.89 4.16
N LEU A 112 4.44 -4.54 4.83
CA LEU A 112 5.48 -3.88 5.62
C LEU A 112 6.43 -3.07 4.72
N GLU A 113 6.80 -3.59 3.56
CA GLU A 113 7.57 -2.86 2.56
C GLU A 113 6.89 -1.54 2.20
N ALA A 114 5.62 -1.58 1.79
CA ALA A 114 4.88 -0.39 1.40
C ALA A 114 4.74 0.61 2.57
N ALA A 115 4.45 0.12 3.78
CA ALA A 115 4.32 0.96 4.98
C ALA A 115 5.66 1.59 5.37
N LEU A 116 6.74 0.82 5.36
CA LEU A 116 8.08 1.28 5.69
C LEU A 116 8.59 2.28 4.65
N ALA A 117 8.44 1.96 3.36
CA ALA A 117 8.84 2.83 2.26
C ALA A 117 8.18 4.21 2.36
N VAL A 118 6.86 4.25 2.54
CA VAL A 118 6.13 5.52 2.69
C VAL A 118 6.58 6.27 3.93
N SER A 119 6.71 5.60 5.09
CA SER A 119 7.15 6.22 6.33
C SER A 119 8.55 6.85 6.20
N LEU A 120 9.48 6.15 5.56
CA LEU A 120 10.84 6.63 5.35
C LEU A 120 10.89 7.77 4.33
N VAL A 121 10.13 7.67 3.23
CA VAL A 121 10.05 8.71 2.21
C VAL A 121 9.41 9.98 2.77
N GLU A 122 8.33 9.87 3.54
CA GLU A 122 7.70 11.03 4.20
C GLU A 122 8.66 11.72 5.18
N ARG A 123 9.42 10.92 5.94
CA ARG A 123 10.30 11.47 6.98
C ARG A 123 11.61 12.06 6.43
N PHE A 124 12.21 11.44 5.39
CA PHE A 124 13.59 11.73 4.98
C PHE A 124 13.74 12.22 3.53
N ALA A 125 12.72 12.03 2.69
CA ALA A 125 12.75 12.37 1.27
C ALA A 125 11.64 13.36 0.85
N ALA A 126 11.08 14.13 1.77
CA ALA A 126 10.02 15.12 1.55
C ALA A 126 8.68 14.52 1.04
N GLY A 127 8.41 13.24 1.29
CA GLY A 127 7.13 12.63 0.97
C GLY A 127 6.75 12.74 -0.51
N ARG A 128 5.63 13.40 -0.80
CA ARG A 128 5.12 13.58 -2.17
C ARG A 128 6.03 14.42 -3.07
N ASP A 129 6.85 15.28 -2.46
CA ASP A 129 7.77 16.17 -3.17
C ASP A 129 9.16 15.53 -3.38
N ALA A 130 9.30 14.22 -3.10
CA ALA A 130 10.56 13.50 -3.27
C ALA A 130 11.15 13.63 -4.68
N PHE A 131 10.29 13.71 -5.69
CA PHE A 131 10.71 13.85 -7.10
C PHE A 131 11.01 15.28 -7.54
N ALA A 132 10.84 16.27 -6.68
CA ALA A 132 11.09 17.68 -7.00
C ALA A 132 12.60 18.03 -7.00
N SER A 133 13.46 17.15 -6.49
CA SER A 133 14.92 17.40 -6.47
C SER A 133 15.72 16.11 -6.69
N PRO A 134 16.94 16.21 -7.28
CA PRO A 134 17.82 15.04 -7.45
C PRO A 134 18.16 14.35 -6.12
N ALA A 135 18.35 15.11 -5.04
CA ALA A 135 18.61 14.56 -3.71
C ALA A 135 17.39 13.80 -3.15
N GLY A 136 16.18 14.31 -3.40
CA GLY A 136 14.94 13.64 -3.03
C GLY A 136 14.78 12.31 -3.77
N ILE A 137 15.04 12.29 -5.08
CA ILE A 137 15.00 11.08 -5.92
C ILE A 137 16.01 10.04 -5.40
N LEU A 138 17.25 10.45 -5.12
CA LEU A 138 18.27 9.54 -4.59
C LEU A 138 17.85 8.94 -3.25
N LYS A 139 17.32 9.76 -2.33
CA LYS A 139 16.78 9.29 -1.06
C LYS A 139 15.61 8.31 -1.27
N PHE A 140 14.71 8.61 -2.19
CA PHE A 140 13.60 7.72 -2.55
C PHE A 140 14.12 6.35 -3.01
N ILE A 141 15.08 6.31 -3.92
CA ILE A 141 15.68 5.08 -4.42
C ILE A 141 16.28 4.27 -3.27
N VAL A 142 17.07 4.89 -2.39
CA VAL A 142 17.73 4.19 -1.27
C VAL A 142 16.71 3.70 -0.25
N LEU A 143 15.76 4.54 0.16
CA LEU A 143 14.84 4.24 1.25
C LEU A 143 13.72 3.30 0.83
N ALA A 144 13.12 3.55 -0.34
CA ALA A 144 12.02 2.75 -0.83
C ALA A 144 12.49 1.59 -1.71
N GLY A 145 13.45 1.82 -2.62
CA GLY A 145 13.93 0.81 -3.54
C GLY A 145 14.83 -0.23 -2.90
N PHE A 146 15.71 0.16 -1.97
CA PHE A 146 16.63 -0.80 -1.35
C PHE A 146 16.22 -1.20 0.06
N LEU A 147 16.10 -0.24 0.99
CA LEU A 147 15.91 -0.56 2.40
C LEU A 147 14.57 -1.26 2.66
N SER A 148 13.49 -0.75 2.11
CA SER A 148 12.15 -1.34 2.32
C SER A 148 12.02 -2.68 1.60
N THR A 149 12.55 -2.80 0.38
CA THR A 149 12.53 -4.05 -0.40
C THR A 149 13.34 -5.15 0.27
N THR A 150 14.48 -4.83 0.92
CA THR A 150 15.25 -5.80 1.70
C THR A 150 14.41 -6.46 2.79
N VAL A 151 13.54 -5.72 3.46
CA VAL A 151 12.63 -6.26 4.49
C VAL A 151 11.63 -7.23 3.86
N SER A 152 11.01 -6.84 2.76
CA SER A 152 10.05 -7.68 2.04
C SER A 152 10.71 -8.96 1.50
N ALA A 153 11.86 -8.83 0.84
CA ALA A 153 12.63 -9.96 0.33
C ALA A 153 12.96 -10.97 1.42
N THR A 154 13.43 -10.49 2.57
CA THR A 154 13.78 -11.35 3.70
C THR A 154 12.56 -12.10 4.25
N ILE A 155 11.45 -11.40 4.50
CA ILE A 155 10.22 -12.02 4.99
C ILE A 155 9.65 -12.97 3.92
N GLY A 156 9.66 -12.57 2.65
CA GLY A 156 9.16 -13.37 1.54
C GLY A 156 9.92 -14.66 1.38
N VAL A 157 11.26 -14.61 1.34
CA VAL A 157 12.10 -15.81 1.21
C VAL A 157 11.95 -16.75 2.41
N ILE A 158 11.96 -16.22 3.65
CA ILE A 158 11.70 -17.01 4.84
C ILE A 158 10.33 -17.71 4.74
N SER A 159 9.30 -16.99 4.32
CA SER A 159 7.96 -17.53 4.18
C SER A 159 7.86 -18.63 3.12
N LEU A 160 8.55 -18.48 2.00
CA LEU A 160 8.60 -19.47 0.94
C LEU A 160 9.43 -20.69 1.32
N THR A 161 10.56 -20.49 2.00
CA THR A 161 11.46 -21.58 2.42
C THR A 161 10.83 -22.48 3.48
N PHE A 162 10.18 -21.89 4.48
CA PHE A 162 9.62 -22.65 5.62
C PHE A 162 8.15 -23.01 5.47
N GLY A 163 7.41 -22.30 4.66
CA GLY A 163 5.96 -22.50 4.49
C GLY A 163 5.56 -22.86 3.07
N GLY A 164 6.50 -22.86 2.09
CA GLY A 164 6.26 -23.18 0.69
C GLY A 164 6.38 -24.67 0.38
N PRO A 165 6.00 -25.09 -0.84
CA PRO A 165 6.31 -26.40 -1.33
C PRO A 165 7.82 -26.59 -1.47
N PRO A 166 8.35 -27.83 -1.38
CA PRO A 166 9.74 -28.09 -1.68
C PRO A 166 10.11 -27.55 -3.07
N THR A 167 11.22 -26.84 -3.14
CA THR A 167 11.72 -26.25 -4.39
C THR A 167 13.25 -26.39 -4.42
N ASP A 168 13.80 -26.62 -5.62
CA ASP A 168 15.25 -26.61 -5.86
C ASP A 168 15.81 -25.19 -6.04
N ALA A 169 14.97 -24.17 -5.96
CA ALA A 169 15.39 -22.79 -6.09
C ALA A 169 16.26 -22.37 -4.89
N ASP A 170 17.46 -21.86 -5.18
CA ASP A 170 18.36 -21.33 -4.16
C ASP A 170 17.70 -20.11 -3.48
N PRO A 171 17.53 -20.12 -2.13
CA PRO A 171 16.95 -18.99 -1.40
C PRO A 171 17.67 -17.66 -1.64
N SER A 172 18.98 -17.67 -1.85
CA SER A 172 19.74 -16.45 -2.14
C SER A 172 19.43 -15.91 -3.54
N ALA A 173 19.23 -16.77 -4.52
CA ALA A 173 18.82 -16.38 -5.86
C ALA A 173 17.37 -15.82 -5.86
N VAL A 174 16.47 -16.44 -5.10
CA VAL A 174 15.10 -15.92 -4.91
C VAL A 174 15.13 -14.54 -4.24
N TRP A 175 15.96 -14.37 -3.20
CA TRP A 175 16.12 -13.09 -2.50
C TRP A 175 16.65 -11.97 -3.42
N LEU A 176 17.64 -12.29 -4.26
CA LEU A 176 18.20 -11.33 -5.22
C LEU A 176 17.23 -10.99 -6.38
N THR A 177 16.23 -11.82 -6.59
CA THR A 177 15.20 -11.60 -7.61
C THR A 177 14.10 -10.68 -7.10
N TRP A 178 14.00 -10.54 -5.78
CA TRP A 178 12.98 -9.69 -5.13
C TRP A 178 13.33 -8.20 -5.25
#